data_425dee16007fc9cf20039ff4d9c9dcc0
#
_entry.id   425dee16007fc9cf20039ff4d9c9dcc0
#
_cell.length_a   1.000
_cell.length_b   1.000
_cell.length_c   1.000
_cell.angle_alpha   90.00
_cell.angle_beta   90.00
_cell.angle_gamma   90.00
#
_symmetry.space_group_name_H-M   'P 1'
#
loop_
_entity.id
_entity.type
_entity.pdbx_description
1 polymer ?
#
loop_
_entity_poly.entity_id
_entity_poly.type
_entity_poly.pdbx_seq_one_letter_code
_entity_poly.pdbx_strand_id
1 'polypeptide(L)'
;MQKILNDPEPFVDEMLDGILAAHPDQLQRPSPRAIVRADAPVDGKVGIATGGGSGHLPVFMGYVGRGLIDGAAIGNVFASPSSDDMLDVTRAINGGKGVLYLYGNYGGDRLNFDLAAELAADEGIEVRTILGADDVASAPPDRASTRRGIAGIFFLYKVAGAAAAAGASLDEVVAVTQRAAAGTRTMGVALSPCTIPAAGRPTFELPIGQMEIGMGIHGEPGVRRGPLETADQIADELTSTILADLPYGRGDEVGVLVNGLGATPKEELYILYRAVAGILDGEGLRVHRVWVGEYATSLEMAGASLTLIRLDDELRSLLDAPAETPFFVQA
;
A
#
# COMPACT_ATOMS: atom_id res chain seq x y z
N MET A 1 -3.00 -21.71 -17.25
CA MET A 1 -3.52 -20.52 -16.55
C MET A 1 -4.65 -19.91 -17.35
N GLN A 2 -5.74 -19.50 -16.68
CA GLN A 2 -6.85 -18.80 -17.34
C GLN A 2 -6.89 -17.37 -16.81
N LYS A 3 -6.45 -16.40 -17.63
CA LYS A 3 -6.49 -14.96 -17.34
C LYS A 3 -7.08 -14.21 -18.53
N ILE A 4 -7.75 -13.10 -18.26
CA ILE A 4 -8.24 -12.20 -19.32
C ILE A 4 -7.06 -11.31 -19.71
N LEU A 5 -6.35 -11.67 -20.76
CA LEU A 5 -5.26 -10.92 -21.36
C LEU A 5 -5.10 -11.31 -22.84
N ASN A 6 -4.47 -10.47 -23.63
CA ASN A 6 -4.09 -10.78 -25.01
C ASN A 6 -2.74 -11.52 -25.01
N ASP A 7 -1.66 -10.78 -24.81
CA ASP A 7 -0.31 -11.29 -24.69
C ASP A 7 0.25 -10.93 -23.31
N PRO A 8 1.03 -11.81 -22.65
CA PRO A 8 1.66 -11.49 -21.39
C PRO A 8 2.61 -10.29 -21.40
N GLU A 9 3.27 -10.01 -22.52
CA GLU A 9 4.28 -8.94 -22.62
C GLU A 9 3.68 -7.54 -22.43
N PRO A 10 2.64 -7.11 -23.17
CA PRO A 10 2.02 -5.80 -23.02
C PRO A 10 1.01 -5.72 -21.86
N PHE A 11 0.92 -6.71 -20.98
CA PHE A 11 -0.10 -6.78 -19.91
C PHE A 11 -0.27 -5.48 -19.13
N VAL A 12 0.85 -4.86 -18.73
CA VAL A 12 0.81 -3.62 -17.95
C VAL A 12 0.40 -2.43 -18.81
N ASP A 13 0.88 -2.34 -20.04
CA ASP A 13 0.55 -1.23 -20.95
C ASP A 13 -0.93 -1.26 -21.33
N GLU A 14 -1.47 -2.43 -21.67
CA GLU A 14 -2.90 -2.62 -21.97
C GLU A 14 -3.79 -2.32 -20.74
N MET A 15 -3.35 -2.71 -19.53
CA MET A 15 -4.04 -2.37 -18.30
C MET A 15 -4.08 -0.85 -18.09
N LEU A 16 -2.94 -0.15 -18.26
CA LEU A 16 -2.86 1.30 -18.13
C LEU A 16 -3.75 2.02 -19.15
N ASP A 17 -3.74 1.57 -20.40
CA ASP A 17 -4.61 2.12 -21.46
C ASP A 17 -6.10 1.95 -21.09
N GLY A 18 -6.47 0.78 -20.57
CA GLY A 18 -7.84 0.53 -20.11
C GLY A 18 -8.27 1.41 -18.95
N ILE A 19 -7.40 1.60 -17.96
CA ILE A 19 -7.69 2.46 -16.80
C ILE A 19 -7.82 3.93 -17.20
N LEU A 20 -6.93 4.43 -18.05
CA LEU A 20 -6.98 5.81 -18.54
C LEU A 20 -8.23 6.05 -19.41
N ALA A 21 -8.61 5.09 -20.24
CA ALA A 21 -9.83 5.17 -21.02
C ALA A 21 -11.10 5.18 -20.16
N ALA A 22 -11.09 4.50 -19.02
CA ALA A 22 -12.20 4.47 -18.07
C ALA A 22 -12.30 5.73 -17.19
N HIS A 23 -11.17 6.43 -16.95
CA HIS A 23 -11.07 7.56 -16.02
C HIS A 23 -10.37 8.79 -16.61
N PRO A 24 -10.79 9.28 -17.81
CA PRO A 24 -10.08 10.35 -18.53
C PRO A 24 -10.13 11.69 -17.79
N ASP A 25 -11.14 11.91 -16.95
CA ASP A 25 -11.31 13.16 -16.19
C ASP A 25 -10.54 13.15 -14.83
N GLN A 26 -10.02 12.02 -14.43
CA GLN A 26 -9.34 11.85 -13.14
C GLN A 26 -7.84 11.62 -13.26
N LEU A 27 -7.40 11.00 -14.35
CA LEU A 27 -6.01 10.59 -14.57
C LEU A 27 -5.45 11.12 -15.89
N GLN A 28 -4.15 11.38 -15.91
CA GLN A 28 -3.37 11.64 -17.13
C GLN A 28 -2.06 10.88 -17.11
N ARG A 29 -1.46 10.70 -18.29
CA ARG A 29 -0.25 9.91 -18.51
C ARG A 29 0.83 10.78 -19.15
N PRO A 30 1.69 11.44 -18.36
CA PRO A 30 2.75 12.31 -18.89
C PRO A 30 3.86 11.53 -19.62
N SER A 31 4.12 10.28 -19.25
CA SER A 31 5.03 9.37 -19.96
C SER A 31 4.51 7.93 -19.88
N PRO A 32 5.08 6.96 -20.64
CA PRO A 32 4.50 5.61 -20.76
C PRO A 32 4.21 4.89 -19.45
N ARG A 33 4.96 5.16 -18.41
CA ARG A 33 4.86 4.49 -17.10
C ARG A 33 4.61 5.45 -15.93
N ALA A 34 4.33 6.73 -16.21
CA ALA A 34 3.96 7.72 -15.21
C ALA A 34 2.47 8.03 -15.30
N ILE A 35 1.76 7.87 -14.19
CA ILE A 35 0.34 8.20 -14.06
C ILE A 35 0.20 9.28 -12.99
N VAL A 36 -0.50 10.36 -13.29
CA VAL A 36 -0.73 11.47 -12.36
C VAL A 36 -2.19 11.90 -12.38
N ARG A 37 -2.61 12.68 -11.39
CA ARG A 37 -3.93 13.31 -11.37
C ARG A 37 -4.13 14.17 -12.61
N ALA A 38 -5.36 14.25 -13.12
CA ALA A 38 -5.69 15.06 -14.29
C ALA A 38 -5.48 16.58 -14.06
N ASP A 39 -5.57 17.02 -12.79
CA ASP A 39 -5.35 18.42 -12.38
C ASP A 39 -3.92 18.69 -11.85
N ALA A 40 -2.97 17.77 -12.03
CA ALA A 40 -1.58 17.97 -11.68
C ALA A 40 -0.84 18.87 -12.69
N PRO A 41 0.16 19.66 -12.24
CA PRO A 41 0.52 19.92 -10.84
C PRO A 41 -0.49 20.81 -10.13
N VAL A 42 -0.65 20.66 -8.82
CA VAL A 42 -1.46 21.56 -8.00
C VAL A 42 -0.54 22.63 -7.41
N ASP A 43 -0.68 23.87 -7.86
CA ASP A 43 0.18 24.97 -7.44
C ASP A 43 0.15 25.21 -5.93
N GLY A 44 1.31 25.38 -5.33
CA GLY A 44 1.45 25.66 -3.92
C GLY A 44 1.19 24.47 -2.98
N LYS A 45 1.04 23.25 -3.53
CA LYS A 45 0.84 22.00 -2.81
C LYS A 45 2.10 21.13 -2.84
N VAL A 46 2.39 20.44 -1.75
CA VAL A 46 3.37 19.34 -1.73
C VAL A 46 2.88 18.19 -2.61
N GLY A 47 3.68 17.77 -3.58
CA GLY A 47 3.38 16.61 -4.41
C GLY A 47 3.61 15.30 -3.63
N ILE A 48 2.70 14.33 -3.72
CA ILE A 48 2.89 13.00 -3.14
C ILE A 48 3.07 12.01 -4.27
N ALA A 49 4.29 11.45 -4.38
CA ALA A 49 4.65 10.46 -5.38
C ALA A 49 4.80 9.07 -4.76
N THR A 50 4.37 8.05 -5.49
CA THR A 50 4.64 6.66 -5.18
C THR A 50 5.07 5.89 -6.42
N GLY A 51 5.36 4.63 -6.27
CA GLY A 51 5.62 3.72 -7.38
C GLY A 51 5.98 2.34 -6.89
N GLY A 52 5.99 1.42 -7.83
CA GLY A 52 6.33 0.03 -7.62
C GLY A 52 5.83 -0.85 -8.76
N GLY A 53 5.99 -2.17 -8.59
CA GLY A 53 5.55 -3.15 -9.58
C GLY A 53 4.03 -3.21 -9.72
N SER A 54 3.56 -3.48 -10.92
CA SER A 54 2.16 -3.81 -11.16
C SER A 54 1.77 -5.14 -10.50
N GLY A 55 0.47 -5.39 -10.37
CA GLY A 55 -0.07 -6.61 -9.76
C GLY A 55 -0.60 -6.41 -8.34
N HIS A 56 -0.61 -5.17 -7.85
CA HIS A 56 -1.01 -4.84 -6.48
C HIS A 56 -2.23 -3.92 -6.37
N LEU A 57 -2.96 -3.70 -7.48
CA LEU A 57 -4.10 -2.77 -7.49
C LEU A 57 -5.04 -2.96 -6.28
N PRO A 58 -5.49 -1.85 -5.65
CA PRO A 58 -5.29 -0.43 -6.00
C PRO A 58 -3.89 0.16 -5.74
N VAL A 59 -3.02 -0.46 -4.93
CA VAL A 59 -1.63 -0.01 -4.79
C VAL A 59 -0.91 -0.17 -6.14
N PHE A 60 -0.32 0.78 -6.69
CA PHE A 60 0.06 2.16 -6.38
C PHE A 60 -0.89 3.16 -7.07
N MET A 61 -1.08 3.00 -8.38
CA MET A 61 -1.78 3.93 -9.24
C MET A 61 -3.27 4.11 -8.92
N GLY A 62 -3.93 3.10 -8.34
CA GLY A 62 -5.33 3.18 -7.95
C GLY A 62 -5.60 4.20 -6.86
N TYR A 63 -4.56 4.69 -6.19
CA TYR A 63 -4.65 5.76 -5.19
C TYR A 63 -4.26 7.14 -5.73
N VAL A 64 -3.99 7.27 -7.04
CA VAL A 64 -3.77 8.57 -7.66
C VAL A 64 -5.09 9.34 -7.73
N GLY A 65 -5.18 10.45 -6.97
CA GLY A 65 -6.36 11.28 -6.90
C GLY A 65 -6.37 12.23 -5.71
N ARG A 66 -7.47 12.93 -5.51
CA ARG A 66 -7.61 13.96 -4.48
C ARG A 66 -7.59 13.34 -3.08
N GLY A 67 -6.86 13.95 -2.16
CA GLY A 67 -6.78 13.52 -0.75
C GLY A 67 -5.96 12.24 -0.52
N LEU A 68 -5.27 11.73 -1.55
CA LEU A 68 -4.34 10.61 -1.51
C LEU A 68 -3.03 10.99 -2.21
N ILE A 69 -2.58 10.25 -3.22
CA ILE A 69 -1.33 10.54 -3.91
C ILE A 69 -1.58 11.33 -5.21
N ASP A 70 -0.57 12.07 -5.67
CA ASP A 70 -0.67 12.90 -6.86
C ASP A 70 -0.15 12.20 -8.11
N GLY A 71 0.76 11.23 -7.95
CA GLY A 71 1.28 10.46 -9.07
C GLY A 71 1.98 9.19 -8.67
N ALA A 72 2.06 8.25 -9.63
CA ALA A 72 2.68 6.94 -9.46
C ALA A 72 3.52 6.54 -10.67
N ALA A 73 4.74 6.04 -10.43
CA ALA A 73 5.56 5.35 -11.42
C ALA A 73 5.22 3.84 -11.40
N ILE A 74 4.98 3.26 -12.58
CA ILE A 74 4.41 1.92 -12.72
C ILE A 74 5.41 0.97 -13.38
N GLY A 75 5.89 0.02 -12.60
CA GLY A 75 6.78 -1.04 -13.08
C GLY A 75 6.04 -2.21 -13.75
N ASN A 76 6.81 -3.14 -14.31
CA ASN A 76 6.27 -4.42 -14.74
C ASN A 76 5.74 -5.23 -13.54
N VAL A 77 5.07 -6.36 -13.82
CA VAL A 77 4.48 -7.15 -12.74
C VAL A 77 5.55 -7.56 -11.72
N PHE A 78 5.39 -7.13 -10.48
CA PHE A 78 6.29 -7.34 -9.33
C PHE A 78 7.73 -6.86 -9.55
N ALA A 79 7.93 -5.89 -10.44
CA ALA A 79 9.23 -5.29 -10.72
C ALA A 79 9.19 -3.76 -10.59
N SER A 80 10.22 -3.19 -9.98
CA SER A 80 10.34 -1.75 -9.76
C SER A 80 10.32 -0.97 -11.08
N PRO A 81 9.65 0.20 -11.15
CA PRO A 81 9.77 1.13 -12.26
C PRO A 81 11.19 1.73 -12.33
N SER A 82 11.51 2.33 -13.47
CA SER A 82 12.81 3.00 -13.64
C SER A 82 12.89 4.32 -12.87
N SER A 83 14.11 4.82 -12.68
CA SER A 83 14.36 6.18 -12.15
C SER A 83 13.77 7.25 -13.04
N ASP A 84 13.81 7.06 -14.36
CA ASP A 84 13.26 8.02 -15.32
C ASP A 84 11.73 8.12 -15.19
N ASP A 85 11.02 6.98 -15.03
CA ASP A 85 9.57 7.00 -14.80
C ASP A 85 9.21 7.76 -13.52
N MET A 86 9.99 7.58 -12.44
CA MET A 86 9.76 8.27 -11.19
C MET A 86 10.10 9.76 -11.26
N LEU A 87 11.14 10.13 -12.03
CA LEU A 87 11.49 11.53 -12.30
C LEU A 87 10.39 12.22 -13.11
N ASP A 88 9.80 11.54 -14.09
CA ASP A 88 8.70 12.07 -14.90
C ASP A 88 7.45 12.33 -14.02
N VAL A 89 7.13 11.42 -13.10
CA VAL A 89 6.09 11.65 -12.08
C VAL A 89 6.42 12.89 -11.25
N THR A 90 7.66 12.99 -10.76
CA THR A 90 8.12 14.09 -9.91
C THR A 90 7.94 15.45 -10.58
N ARG A 91 8.37 15.57 -11.83
CA ARG A 91 8.20 16.79 -12.65
C ARG A 91 6.72 17.15 -12.82
N ALA A 92 5.89 16.13 -13.14
CA ALA A 92 4.49 16.34 -13.45
C ALA A 92 3.64 16.75 -12.22
N ILE A 93 4.05 16.40 -11.01
CA ILE A 93 3.29 16.72 -9.78
C ILE A 93 3.91 17.85 -8.95
N ASN A 94 5.07 18.41 -9.35
CA ASN A 94 5.73 19.45 -8.58
C ASN A 94 4.96 20.77 -8.63
N GLY A 95 4.22 21.08 -7.58
CA GLY A 95 3.51 22.35 -7.36
C GLY A 95 4.36 23.44 -6.72
N GLY A 96 5.69 23.31 -6.70
CA GLY A 96 6.62 24.31 -6.17
C GLY A 96 6.82 24.27 -4.63
N LYS A 97 6.31 23.23 -3.96
CA LYS A 97 6.48 23.01 -2.51
C LYS A 97 7.27 21.74 -2.18
N GLY A 98 7.97 21.17 -3.17
CA GLY A 98 8.67 19.91 -3.07
C GLY A 98 7.76 18.68 -3.20
N VAL A 99 8.37 17.50 -3.18
CA VAL A 99 7.70 16.22 -3.40
C VAL A 99 8.08 15.23 -2.30
N LEU A 100 7.08 14.56 -1.73
CA LEU A 100 7.28 13.41 -0.86
C LEU A 100 7.21 12.13 -1.69
N TYR A 101 8.31 11.34 -1.69
CA TYR A 101 8.30 9.95 -2.15
C TYR A 101 7.82 9.05 -1.03
N LEU A 102 6.77 8.26 -1.30
CA LEU A 102 6.13 7.39 -0.30
C LEU A 102 5.84 6.03 -0.94
N TYR A 103 6.67 5.02 -0.64
CA TYR A 103 6.62 3.69 -1.26
C TYR A 103 7.06 2.58 -0.30
N GLY A 104 6.85 1.32 -0.69
CA GLY A 104 7.24 0.15 0.12
C GLY A 104 8.76 -0.03 0.17
N ASN A 105 9.27 -0.53 1.29
CA ASN A 105 10.70 -0.74 1.50
C ASN A 105 11.22 -1.97 0.75
N TYR A 106 11.42 -1.84 -0.55
CA TYR A 106 12.00 -2.86 -1.43
C TYR A 106 13.29 -2.35 -2.07
N GLY A 107 14.28 -3.24 -2.22
CA GLY A 107 15.63 -2.85 -2.66
C GLY A 107 15.67 -2.22 -4.05
N GLY A 108 14.88 -2.73 -4.99
CA GLY A 108 14.80 -2.19 -6.35
C GLY A 108 14.20 -0.80 -6.39
N ASP A 109 13.07 -0.59 -5.68
CA ASP A 109 12.41 0.71 -5.61
C ASP A 109 13.32 1.75 -4.95
N ARG A 110 13.99 1.38 -3.85
CA ARG A 110 14.94 2.28 -3.18
C ARG A 110 16.05 2.73 -4.12
N LEU A 111 16.69 1.79 -4.82
CA LEU A 111 17.79 2.14 -5.74
C LEU A 111 17.35 3.12 -6.83
N ASN A 112 16.21 2.83 -7.48
CA ASN A 112 15.72 3.63 -8.59
C ASN A 112 15.17 4.99 -8.12
N PHE A 113 14.51 5.02 -6.96
CA PHE A 113 13.87 6.26 -6.47
C PHE A 113 14.87 7.17 -5.76
N ASP A 114 15.92 6.62 -5.12
CA ASP A 114 17.05 7.43 -4.63
C ASP A 114 17.74 8.13 -5.81
N LEU A 115 17.99 7.42 -6.92
CA LEU A 115 18.54 8.04 -8.14
C LEU A 115 17.59 9.10 -8.73
N ALA A 116 16.28 8.84 -8.77
CA ALA A 116 15.29 9.81 -9.24
C ALA A 116 15.29 11.08 -8.36
N ALA A 117 15.46 10.93 -7.05
CA ALA A 117 15.53 12.05 -6.11
C ALA A 117 16.81 12.89 -6.33
N GLU A 118 17.95 12.25 -6.62
CA GLU A 118 19.21 12.97 -6.99
C GLU A 118 19.02 13.76 -8.28
N LEU A 119 18.45 13.15 -9.32
CA LEU A 119 18.15 13.84 -10.59
C LEU A 119 17.15 14.99 -10.41
N ALA A 120 16.13 14.82 -9.58
CA ALA A 120 15.18 15.89 -9.25
C ALA A 120 15.86 17.06 -8.52
N ALA A 121 16.80 16.79 -7.63
CA ALA A 121 17.57 17.81 -6.93
C ALA A 121 18.45 18.65 -7.89
N ASP A 122 19.02 18.04 -8.93
CA ASP A 122 19.75 18.73 -9.99
C ASP A 122 18.84 19.70 -10.79
N GLU A 123 17.52 19.42 -10.82
CA GLU A 123 16.50 20.29 -11.41
C GLU A 123 15.92 21.31 -10.41
N GLY A 124 16.42 21.35 -9.18
CA GLY A 124 15.94 22.26 -8.14
C GLY A 124 14.64 21.83 -7.47
N ILE A 125 14.23 20.58 -7.61
CA ILE A 125 13.04 20.02 -6.94
C ILE A 125 13.48 19.34 -5.65
N GLU A 126 13.01 19.85 -4.50
CA GLU A 126 13.25 19.20 -3.21
C GLU A 126 12.43 17.91 -3.10
N VAL A 127 13.11 16.80 -2.79
CA VAL A 127 12.49 15.50 -2.57
C VAL A 127 12.82 14.99 -1.17
N ARG A 128 11.82 14.46 -0.48
CA ARG A 128 11.97 13.75 0.79
C ARG A 128 11.36 12.34 0.63
N THR A 129 11.90 11.35 1.32
CA THR A 129 11.47 9.96 1.20
C THR A 129 10.99 9.40 2.52
N ILE A 130 9.84 8.70 2.50
CA ILE A 130 9.36 7.86 3.60
C ILE A 130 9.07 6.47 3.04
N LEU A 131 9.56 5.44 3.73
CA LEU A 131 9.35 4.04 3.37
C LEU A 131 8.24 3.42 4.23
N GLY A 132 7.29 2.74 3.59
CA GLY A 132 6.40 1.80 4.26
C GLY A 132 7.23 0.58 4.69
N ALA A 133 7.17 0.25 5.99
CA ALA A 133 7.91 -0.86 6.60
C ALA A 133 7.06 -1.55 7.67
N ASP A 134 5.81 -1.83 7.33
CA ASP A 134 4.76 -2.27 8.25
C ASP A 134 4.68 -3.78 8.47
N ASP A 135 5.31 -4.60 7.62
CA ASP A 135 5.25 -6.08 7.67
C ASP A 135 6.05 -6.65 8.84
N VAL A 136 5.36 -6.97 9.95
CA VAL A 136 5.99 -7.47 11.17
C VAL A 136 6.61 -8.87 11.00
N ALA A 137 6.16 -9.65 10.02
CA ALA A 137 6.68 -10.98 9.74
C ALA A 137 8.05 -10.95 9.06
N SER A 138 8.41 -9.86 8.39
CA SER A 138 9.61 -9.79 7.55
C SER A 138 10.91 -9.50 8.30
N ALA A 139 10.85 -8.90 9.50
CA ALA A 139 12.00 -8.72 10.39
C ALA A 139 11.55 -8.42 11.83
N PRO A 140 12.37 -8.77 12.84
CA PRO A 140 12.06 -8.52 14.24
C PRO A 140 12.08 -7.02 14.60
N PRO A 141 11.55 -6.62 15.77
CA PRO A 141 11.42 -5.21 16.16
C PRO A 141 12.72 -4.41 16.18
N ASP A 142 13.83 -5.03 16.54
CA ASP A 142 15.17 -4.40 16.56
C ASP A 142 15.72 -4.11 15.15
N ARG A 143 15.12 -4.67 14.11
CA ARG A 143 15.39 -4.43 12.70
C ARG A 143 14.17 -3.94 11.93
N ALA A 144 13.21 -3.28 12.59
CA ALA A 144 11.97 -2.84 11.97
C ALA A 144 12.17 -1.97 10.73
N SER A 145 13.26 -1.18 10.65
CA SER A 145 13.61 -0.38 9.47
C SER A 145 13.94 -1.19 8.20
N THR A 146 14.17 -2.50 8.35
CA THR A 146 14.44 -3.40 7.20
C THR A 146 13.21 -4.17 6.74
N ARG A 147 12.07 -3.98 7.39
CA ARG A 147 10.82 -4.64 7.05
C ARG A 147 10.32 -4.26 5.67
N ARG A 148 9.57 -5.17 5.04
CA ARG A 148 8.83 -4.90 3.81
C ARG A 148 7.68 -3.93 4.08
N GLY A 149 7.30 -3.14 3.06
CA GLY A 149 6.07 -2.36 3.06
C GLY A 149 4.97 -3.13 2.34
N ILE A 150 3.81 -3.30 2.99
CA ILE A 150 2.67 -4.00 2.44
C ILE A 150 1.38 -3.15 2.57
N ALA A 151 0.25 -3.70 3.03
CA ALA A 151 -1.03 -3.01 3.00
C ALA A 151 -1.11 -1.73 3.87
N GLY A 152 -0.25 -1.60 4.88
CA GLY A 152 -0.20 -0.40 5.73
C GLY A 152 0.13 0.89 5.00
N ILE A 153 0.72 0.82 3.82
CA ILE A 153 1.00 1.98 2.98
C ILE A 153 -0.27 2.78 2.62
N PHE A 154 -1.44 2.13 2.59
CA PHE A 154 -2.74 2.79 2.41
C PHE A 154 -2.98 3.89 3.45
N PHE A 155 -2.71 3.61 4.72
CA PHE A 155 -2.83 4.62 5.78
C PHE A 155 -1.86 5.77 5.61
N LEU A 156 -0.65 5.48 5.16
CA LEU A 156 0.36 6.51 4.90
C LEU A 156 -0.06 7.43 3.76
N TYR A 157 -0.63 6.88 2.68
CA TYR A 157 -1.17 7.67 1.57
C TYR A 157 -2.31 8.59 2.04
N LYS A 158 -3.23 8.07 2.88
CA LYS A 158 -4.34 8.86 3.44
C LYS A 158 -3.82 10.04 4.28
N VAL A 159 -2.86 9.77 5.17
CA VAL A 159 -2.30 10.80 6.05
C VAL A 159 -1.51 11.85 5.26
N ALA A 160 -0.59 11.41 4.40
CA ALA A 160 0.23 12.32 3.60
C ALA A 160 -0.61 13.16 2.63
N GLY A 161 -1.54 12.50 1.91
CA GLY A 161 -2.41 13.16 0.95
C GLY A 161 -3.34 14.18 1.58
N ALA A 162 -3.93 13.86 2.74
CA ALA A 162 -4.79 14.77 3.50
C ALA A 162 -4.02 15.98 4.04
N ALA A 163 -2.83 15.77 4.63
CA ALA A 163 -1.98 16.85 5.12
C ALA A 163 -1.53 17.79 3.98
N ALA A 164 -1.08 17.23 2.86
CA ALA A 164 -0.73 18.01 1.69
C ALA A 164 -1.93 18.78 1.09
N ALA A 165 -3.12 18.17 1.07
CA ALA A 165 -4.35 18.82 0.59
C ALA A 165 -4.79 19.96 1.52
N ALA A 166 -4.49 19.87 2.83
CA ALA A 166 -4.72 20.94 3.80
C ALA A 166 -3.70 22.10 3.70
N GLY A 167 -2.70 22.01 2.81
CA GLY A 167 -1.70 23.04 2.58
C GLY A 167 -0.49 22.99 3.51
N ALA A 168 -0.25 21.85 4.19
CA ALA A 168 0.91 21.63 5.02
C ALA A 168 2.22 21.74 4.21
N SER A 169 3.29 22.22 4.83
CA SER A 169 4.64 22.26 4.28
C SER A 169 5.20 20.84 4.12
N LEU A 170 6.27 20.69 3.32
CA LEU A 170 6.92 19.39 3.12
C LEU A 170 7.39 18.78 4.45
N ASP A 171 7.99 19.58 5.34
CA ASP A 171 8.42 19.10 6.66
C ASP A 171 7.26 18.63 7.55
N GLU A 172 6.11 19.31 7.52
CA GLU A 172 4.91 18.92 8.27
C GLU A 172 4.30 17.62 7.70
N VAL A 173 4.20 17.51 6.37
CA VAL A 173 3.74 16.27 5.71
C VAL A 173 4.66 15.10 6.06
N VAL A 174 5.98 15.31 6.01
CA VAL A 174 6.96 14.29 6.41
C VAL A 174 6.78 13.89 7.87
N ALA A 175 6.68 14.87 8.78
CA ALA A 175 6.58 14.59 10.21
C ALA A 175 5.32 13.79 10.57
N VAL A 176 4.15 14.16 10.03
CA VAL A 176 2.90 13.43 10.31
C VAL A 176 2.89 12.04 9.67
N THR A 177 3.45 11.90 8.47
CA THR A 177 3.54 10.60 7.78
C THR A 177 4.52 9.65 8.50
N GLN A 178 5.62 10.16 9.04
CA GLN A 178 6.54 9.37 9.88
C GLN A 178 5.84 8.86 11.16
N ARG A 179 5.02 9.68 11.81
CA ARG A 179 4.23 9.22 12.97
C ARG A 179 3.24 8.13 12.59
N ALA A 180 2.54 8.29 11.46
CA ALA A 180 1.65 7.26 10.93
C ALA A 180 2.41 5.94 10.68
N ALA A 181 3.57 6.01 10.01
CA ALA A 181 4.42 4.84 9.75
C ALA A 181 4.88 4.16 11.05
N ALA A 182 5.30 4.94 12.05
CA ALA A 182 5.70 4.40 13.36
C ALA A 182 4.56 3.67 14.08
N GLY A 183 3.30 4.11 13.88
CA GLY A 183 2.10 3.53 14.48
C GLY A 183 1.43 2.42 13.68
N THR A 184 1.95 2.06 12.50
CA THR A 184 1.30 1.09 11.58
C THR A 184 2.01 -0.26 11.61
N ARG A 185 1.24 -1.35 11.73
CA ARG A 185 1.73 -2.73 11.68
C ARG A 185 0.80 -3.60 10.85
N THR A 186 1.37 -4.48 10.06
CA THR A 186 0.62 -5.41 9.21
C THR A 186 1.18 -6.82 9.32
N MET A 187 0.31 -7.80 9.23
CA MET A 187 0.66 -9.21 9.07
C MET A 187 -0.35 -9.90 8.15
N GLY A 188 0.11 -10.82 7.31
CA GLY A 188 -0.72 -11.50 6.32
C GLY A 188 -0.70 -13.01 6.42
N VAL A 189 -1.64 -13.64 5.72
CA VAL A 189 -1.73 -15.08 5.47
C VAL A 189 -2.02 -15.33 3.99
N ALA A 190 -1.29 -16.26 3.37
CA ALA A 190 -1.55 -16.74 2.02
C ALA A 190 -2.22 -18.12 2.04
N LEU A 191 -3.22 -18.30 1.17
CA LEU A 191 -4.00 -19.55 1.01
C LEU A 191 -3.77 -20.18 -0.37
N SER A 192 -3.33 -19.40 -1.36
CA SER A 192 -2.90 -19.90 -2.66
C SER A 192 -1.90 -18.95 -3.30
N PRO A 193 -1.04 -19.42 -4.22
CA PRO A 193 -0.17 -18.54 -5.00
C PRO A 193 -0.95 -17.75 -6.06
N CYS A 194 -0.33 -16.67 -6.56
CA CYS A 194 -0.70 -16.03 -7.81
C CYS A 194 0.22 -16.48 -8.95
N THR A 195 -0.16 -16.15 -10.19
CA THR A 195 0.63 -16.46 -11.38
C THR A 195 0.99 -15.20 -12.13
N ILE A 196 2.27 -14.90 -12.24
CA ILE A 196 2.78 -13.79 -13.06
C ILE A 196 2.52 -14.11 -14.54
N PRO A 197 1.83 -13.24 -15.30
CA PRO A 197 1.49 -13.50 -16.71
C PRO A 197 2.68 -13.93 -17.56
N ALA A 198 3.77 -13.16 -17.56
CA ALA A 198 4.97 -13.44 -18.36
C ALA A 198 5.70 -14.72 -17.92
N ALA A 199 5.65 -15.10 -16.65
CA ALA A 199 6.29 -16.32 -16.15
C ALA A 199 5.46 -17.58 -16.44
N GLY A 200 4.14 -17.46 -16.57
CA GLY A 200 3.21 -18.56 -16.83
C GLY A 200 3.14 -19.64 -15.75
N ARG A 201 3.74 -19.40 -14.58
CA ARG A 201 3.82 -20.32 -13.46
C ARG A 201 3.53 -19.62 -12.12
N PRO A 202 3.08 -20.38 -11.10
CA PRO A 202 2.85 -19.84 -9.76
C PRO A 202 4.12 -19.21 -9.16
N THR A 203 3.94 -18.19 -8.31
CA THR A 203 5.02 -17.50 -7.59
C THR A 203 5.66 -18.37 -6.52
N PHE A 204 4.90 -19.28 -5.92
CA PHE A 204 5.35 -20.27 -4.95
C PHE A 204 4.45 -21.52 -5.02
N GLU A 205 4.77 -22.53 -4.24
CA GLU A 205 3.94 -23.74 -4.10
C GLU A 205 3.32 -23.80 -2.72
N LEU A 206 2.00 -23.99 -2.66
CA LEU A 206 1.25 -24.21 -1.42
C LEU A 206 0.24 -25.34 -1.65
N PRO A 207 0.40 -26.52 -1.02
CA PRO A 207 -0.52 -27.62 -1.16
C PRO A 207 -1.95 -27.26 -0.69
N ILE A 208 -2.94 -27.85 -1.33
CA ILE A 208 -4.36 -27.70 -0.92
C ILE A 208 -4.50 -28.11 0.56
N GLY A 209 -5.24 -27.30 1.33
CA GLY A 209 -5.44 -27.52 2.77
C GLY A 209 -4.27 -27.03 3.63
N GLN A 210 -3.31 -26.29 3.05
CA GLN A 210 -2.28 -25.57 3.78
C GLN A 210 -2.43 -24.05 3.66
N MET A 211 -1.82 -23.34 4.58
CA MET A 211 -1.66 -21.89 4.58
C MET A 211 -0.24 -21.50 4.96
N GLU A 212 0.15 -20.27 4.65
CA GLU A 212 1.44 -19.70 5.05
C GLU A 212 1.25 -18.34 5.69
N ILE A 213 1.59 -18.23 6.97
CA ILE A 213 1.51 -17.00 7.77
C ILE A 213 2.75 -16.13 7.52
N GLY A 214 2.54 -14.81 7.35
CA GLY A 214 3.61 -13.83 7.16
C GLY A 214 4.19 -13.81 5.76
N MET A 215 3.53 -14.41 4.77
CA MET A 215 3.98 -14.35 3.38
C MET A 215 3.91 -12.91 2.84
N GLY A 216 4.94 -12.51 2.07
CA GLY A 216 4.98 -11.23 1.38
C GLY A 216 4.12 -11.20 0.12
N ILE A 217 3.81 -9.98 -0.35
CA ILE A 217 2.90 -9.76 -1.49
C ILE A 217 3.48 -10.19 -2.86
N HIS A 218 4.78 -10.48 -2.95
CA HIS A 218 5.39 -11.07 -4.15
C HIS A 218 5.58 -12.60 -4.02
N GLY A 219 5.11 -13.21 -2.92
CA GLY A 219 5.33 -14.62 -2.61
C GLY A 219 6.64 -14.87 -1.86
N GLU A 220 7.21 -13.86 -1.19
CA GLU A 220 8.36 -14.05 -0.30
C GLU A 220 7.96 -14.94 0.87
N PRO A 221 8.84 -15.89 1.28
CA PRO A 221 8.51 -16.85 2.32
C PRO A 221 8.02 -16.21 3.61
N GLY A 222 6.98 -16.79 4.19
CA GLY A 222 6.43 -16.41 5.49
C GLY A 222 7.24 -16.98 6.65
N VAL A 223 6.68 -16.83 7.85
CA VAL A 223 7.30 -17.32 9.11
C VAL A 223 6.85 -18.72 9.48
N ARG A 224 5.65 -19.15 9.02
CA ARG A 224 5.10 -20.46 9.31
C ARG A 224 4.22 -20.99 8.18
N ARG A 225 4.48 -22.22 7.77
CA ARG A 225 3.58 -22.99 6.89
C ARG A 225 2.97 -24.14 7.68
N GLY A 226 1.69 -24.42 7.46
CA GLY A 226 0.98 -25.50 8.16
C GLY A 226 -0.39 -25.78 7.57
N PRO A 227 -1.16 -26.68 8.20
CA PRO A 227 -2.56 -26.94 7.82
C PRO A 227 -3.39 -25.66 7.84
N LEU A 228 -4.42 -25.60 6.99
CA LEU A 228 -5.39 -24.51 7.01
C LEU A 228 -6.11 -24.49 8.38
N GLU A 229 -6.10 -23.34 9.02
CA GLU A 229 -6.75 -23.08 10.30
C GLU A 229 -8.10 -22.39 10.12
N THR A 230 -8.87 -22.30 11.19
CA THR A 230 -10.14 -21.55 11.18
C THR A 230 -9.88 -20.03 11.12
N ALA A 231 -10.86 -19.27 10.66
CA ALA A 231 -10.76 -17.81 10.62
C ALA A 231 -10.46 -17.20 12.01
N ASP A 232 -11.00 -17.80 13.08
CA ASP A 232 -10.76 -17.33 14.45
C ASP A 232 -9.32 -17.57 14.89
N GLN A 233 -8.71 -18.70 14.52
CA GLN A 233 -7.30 -19.00 14.81
C GLN A 233 -6.37 -18.08 14.00
N ILE A 234 -6.67 -17.86 12.71
CA ILE A 234 -5.94 -16.93 11.87
C ILE A 234 -6.03 -15.50 12.44
N ALA A 235 -7.23 -15.05 12.82
CA ALA A 235 -7.42 -13.73 13.43
C ALA A 235 -6.63 -13.56 14.72
N ASP A 236 -6.62 -14.58 15.58
CA ASP A 236 -5.86 -14.58 16.83
C ASP A 236 -4.35 -14.46 16.57
N GLU A 237 -3.80 -15.26 15.66
CA GLU A 237 -2.37 -15.22 15.32
C GLU A 237 -1.96 -13.87 14.70
N LEU A 238 -2.71 -13.35 13.72
CA LEU A 238 -2.38 -12.06 13.10
C LEU A 238 -2.48 -10.92 14.12
N THR A 239 -3.57 -10.87 14.90
CA THR A 239 -3.81 -9.78 15.84
C THR A 239 -2.82 -9.81 17.00
N SER A 240 -2.59 -10.98 17.62
CA SER A 240 -1.66 -11.12 18.75
C SER A 240 -0.23 -10.76 18.34
N THR A 241 0.20 -11.14 17.14
CA THR A 241 1.53 -10.80 16.61
C THR A 241 1.69 -9.29 16.41
N ILE A 242 0.69 -8.63 15.84
CA ILE A 242 0.70 -7.15 15.67
C ILE A 242 0.73 -6.45 17.01
N LEU A 243 -0.11 -6.87 17.97
CA LEU A 243 -0.17 -6.26 19.31
C LEU A 243 1.10 -6.46 20.13
N ALA A 244 1.79 -7.59 19.93
CA ALA A 244 3.07 -7.85 20.58
C ALA A 244 4.22 -7.00 20.00
N ASP A 245 4.17 -6.64 18.72
CA ASP A 245 5.20 -5.86 18.05
C ASP A 245 5.13 -4.36 18.38
N LEU A 246 3.95 -3.80 18.44
CA LEU A 246 3.70 -2.42 18.87
C LEU A 246 2.79 -2.46 20.10
N PRO A 247 3.31 -2.18 21.29
CA PRO A 247 2.50 -2.24 22.51
C PRO A 247 1.41 -1.17 22.47
N TYR A 248 0.16 -1.61 22.48
CA TYR A 248 -1.02 -0.78 22.59
C TYR A 248 -1.47 -0.73 24.07
N GLY A 249 -1.92 0.45 24.53
CA GLY A 249 -2.52 0.62 25.84
C GLY A 249 -4.04 0.46 25.81
N ARG A 250 -4.64 0.01 26.93
CA ARG A 250 -6.11 0.03 27.05
C ARG A 250 -6.63 1.45 26.84
N GLY A 251 -7.61 1.60 25.95
CA GLY A 251 -8.18 2.88 25.57
C GLY A 251 -7.50 3.56 24.37
N ASP A 252 -6.39 3.01 23.86
CA ASP A 252 -5.84 3.50 22.60
C ASP A 252 -6.86 3.34 21.47
N GLU A 253 -6.83 4.30 20.55
CA GLU A 253 -7.69 4.31 19.38
C GLU A 253 -6.93 3.79 18.15
N VAL A 254 -7.60 2.95 17.35
CA VAL A 254 -6.99 2.32 16.18
C VAL A 254 -7.86 2.42 14.93
N GLY A 255 -7.20 2.59 13.78
CA GLY A 255 -7.76 2.26 12.48
C GLY A 255 -7.44 0.81 12.14
N VAL A 256 -8.39 0.11 11.51
CA VAL A 256 -8.26 -1.31 11.16
C VAL A 256 -8.46 -1.49 9.66
N LEU A 257 -7.54 -2.19 9.00
CA LEU A 257 -7.68 -2.62 7.61
C LEU A 257 -7.62 -4.14 7.53
N VAL A 258 -8.69 -4.76 7.07
CA VAL A 258 -8.72 -6.17 6.67
C VAL A 258 -8.70 -6.23 5.15
N ASN A 259 -7.56 -6.60 4.62
CA ASN A 259 -7.23 -6.53 3.21
C ASN A 259 -7.20 -7.91 2.58
N GLY A 260 -7.93 -8.09 1.46
CA GLY A 260 -7.80 -9.25 0.60
C GLY A 260 -6.56 -9.15 -0.29
N LEU A 261 -6.08 -10.32 -0.77
CA LEU A 261 -4.90 -10.38 -1.63
C LEU A 261 -5.22 -10.56 -3.12
N GLY A 262 -6.51 -10.47 -3.50
CA GLY A 262 -6.97 -10.48 -4.89
C GLY A 262 -7.98 -11.58 -5.23
N ALA A 263 -8.01 -12.69 -4.49
CA ALA A 263 -8.94 -13.80 -4.75
C ALA A 263 -9.78 -14.21 -3.54
N THR A 264 -9.72 -13.50 -2.43
CA THR A 264 -10.49 -13.82 -1.23
C THR A 264 -11.82 -13.05 -1.24
N PRO A 265 -12.98 -13.74 -1.20
CA PRO A 265 -14.28 -13.09 -1.15
C PRO A 265 -14.45 -12.17 0.06
N LYS A 266 -15.20 -11.08 -0.10
CA LYS A 266 -15.45 -10.12 1.00
C LYS A 266 -16.10 -10.77 2.22
N GLU A 267 -16.95 -11.78 2.01
CA GLU A 267 -17.60 -12.54 3.06
C GLU A 267 -16.57 -13.16 4.02
N GLU A 268 -15.49 -13.74 3.49
CA GLU A 268 -14.42 -14.34 4.29
C GLU A 268 -13.63 -13.26 5.04
N LEU A 269 -13.38 -12.10 4.43
CA LEU A 269 -12.74 -10.95 5.09
C LEU A 269 -13.60 -10.43 6.26
N TYR A 270 -14.92 -10.40 6.13
CA TYR A 270 -15.81 -10.02 7.24
C TYR A 270 -15.89 -11.09 8.34
N ILE A 271 -15.78 -12.37 8.00
CA ILE A 271 -15.65 -13.46 9.00
C ILE A 271 -14.35 -13.26 9.80
N LEU A 272 -13.24 -12.97 9.13
CA LEU A 272 -11.97 -12.66 9.77
C LEU A 272 -12.09 -11.43 10.69
N TYR A 273 -12.67 -10.33 10.16
CA TYR A 273 -12.85 -9.09 10.94
C TYR A 273 -13.72 -9.30 12.20
N ARG A 274 -14.76 -10.12 12.14
CA ARG A 274 -15.60 -10.44 13.29
C ARG A 274 -14.76 -10.95 14.49
N ALA A 275 -13.81 -11.84 14.22
CA ALA A 275 -12.91 -12.35 15.25
C ALA A 275 -11.90 -11.27 15.72
N VAL A 276 -11.28 -10.54 14.78
CA VAL A 276 -10.38 -9.41 15.09
C VAL A 276 -11.06 -8.38 15.99
N ALA A 277 -12.30 -7.98 15.67
CA ALA A 277 -13.06 -7.00 16.46
C ALA A 277 -13.27 -7.47 17.92
N GLY A 278 -13.58 -8.76 18.12
CA GLY A 278 -13.74 -9.35 19.46
C GLY A 278 -12.41 -9.34 20.25
N ILE A 279 -11.29 -9.60 19.59
CA ILE A 279 -9.96 -9.57 20.23
C ILE A 279 -9.61 -8.13 20.64
N LEU A 280 -9.76 -7.16 19.73
CA LEU A 280 -9.46 -5.75 20.01
C LEU A 280 -10.31 -5.17 21.16
N ASP A 281 -11.60 -5.54 21.21
CA ASP A 281 -12.49 -5.17 22.34
C ASP A 281 -12.02 -5.80 23.66
N GLY A 282 -11.63 -7.06 23.65
CA GLY A 282 -11.07 -7.78 24.82
C GLY A 282 -9.79 -7.12 25.34
N GLU A 283 -8.91 -6.65 24.46
CA GLU A 283 -7.71 -5.89 24.79
C GLU A 283 -8.02 -4.44 25.24
N GLY A 284 -9.27 -4.01 25.06
CA GLY A 284 -9.75 -2.69 25.46
C GLY A 284 -9.31 -1.57 24.51
N LEU A 285 -9.05 -1.90 23.25
CA LEU A 285 -8.78 -0.95 22.17
C LEU A 285 -10.09 -0.40 21.59
N ARG A 286 -10.08 0.85 21.18
CA ARG A 286 -11.23 1.50 20.53
C ARG A 286 -11.01 1.53 19.01
N VAL A 287 -11.84 0.82 18.28
CA VAL A 287 -11.82 0.89 16.82
C VAL A 287 -12.51 2.17 16.38
N HIS A 288 -11.74 3.09 15.79
CA HIS A 288 -12.27 4.32 15.21
C HIS A 288 -12.97 4.07 13.87
N ARG A 289 -12.27 3.39 12.97
CA ARG A 289 -12.76 3.08 11.62
C ARG A 289 -12.19 1.77 11.12
N VAL A 290 -12.96 1.07 10.32
CA VAL A 290 -12.53 -0.17 9.68
C VAL A 290 -12.69 -0.09 8.16
N TRP A 291 -11.73 -0.63 7.44
CA TRP A 291 -11.75 -0.86 6.01
C TRP A 291 -11.65 -2.36 5.76
N VAL A 292 -12.56 -2.92 4.93
CA VAL A 292 -12.59 -4.34 4.56
C VAL A 292 -12.73 -4.46 3.05
N GLY A 293 -11.79 -5.09 2.40
CA GLY A 293 -11.81 -5.27 0.93
C GLY A 293 -10.42 -5.42 0.33
N GLU A 294 -10.31 -5.11 -0.95
CA GLU A 294 -9.05 -5.15 -1.71
C GLU A 294 -8.40 -3.76 -1.65
N TYR A 295 -7.27 -3.65 -0.97
CA TYR A 295 -6.52 -2.39 -0.79
C TYR A 295 -5.06 -2.51 -1.23
N ALA A 296 -4.47 -3.71 -1.13
CA ALA A 296 -3.14 -4.04 -1.61
C ALA A 296 -3.13 -5.52 -1.95
N THR A 297 -3.17 -5.85 -3.25
CA THR A 297 -3.33 -7.23 -3.70
C THR A 297 -2.01 -7.85 -4.17
N SER A 298 -2.07 -9.10 -4.58
CA SER A 298 -0.99 -9.82 -5.24
C SER A 298 -1.60 -10.62 -6.40
N LEU A 299 -2.03 -9.92 -7.45
CA LEU A 299 -2.79 -10.48 -8.57
C LEU A 299 -4.01 -11.28 -8.05
N GLU A 300 -4.08 -12.59 -8.35
CA GLU A 300 -5.13 -13.49 -7.88
C GLU A 300 -4.70 -14.38 -6.69
N MET A 301 -3.81 -13.92 -5.82
CA MET A 301 -3.47 -14.65 -4.60
C MET A 301 -4.70 -14.74 -3.69
N ALA A 302 -5.05 -15.94 -3.22
CA ALA A 302 -6.00 -16.05 -2.13
C ALA A 302 -5.27 -15.87 -0.79
N GLY A 303 -5.86 -15.10 0.10
CA GLY A 303 -5.30 -14.76 1.39
C GLY A 303 -5.82 -13.43 1.90
N ALA A 304 -5.32 -13.01 3.06
CA ALA A 304 -5.69 -11.76 3.69
C ALA A 304 -4.53 -11.16 4.47
N SER A 305 -4.61 -9.86 4.77
CA SER A 305 -3.75 -9.23 5.76
C SER A 305 -4.57 -8.36 6.71
N LEU A 306 -4.10 -8.27 7.95
CA LEU A 306 -4.59 -7.36 8.97
C LEU A 306 -3.58 -6.25 9.14
N THR A 307 -4.05 -5.00 9.10
CA THR A 307 -3.25 -3.82 9.44
C THR A 307 -3.93 -3.06 10.57
N LEU A 308 -3.15 -2.66 11.55
CA LEU A 308 -3.56 -1.71 12.58
C LEU A 308 -2.71 -0.45 12.51
N ILE A 309 -3.35 0.71 12.65
CA ILE A 309 -2.68 1.99 12.87
C ILE A 309 -3.15 2.57 14.20
N ARG A 310 -2.20 2.93 15.09
CA ARG A 310 -2.51 3.65 16.34
C ARG A 310 -2.76 5.13 16.02
N LEU A 311 -3.83 5.68 16.56
CA LEU A 311 -4.30 7.04 16.28
C LEU A 311 -4.05 7.99 17.45
N ASP A 312 -3.59 9.19 17.13
CA ASP A 312 -3.78 10.40 17.88
C ASP A 312 -4.88 11.26 17.22
N ASP A 313 -5.23 12.40 17.81
CA ASP A 313 -6.30 13.27 17.30
C ASP A 313 -6.01 13.80 15.89
N GLU A 314 -4.74 14.08 15.56
CA GLU A 314 -4.34 14.58 14.25
C GLU A 314 -4.41 13.46 13.21
N LEU A 315 -3.85 12.29 13.49
CA LEU A 315 -3.90 11.13 12.59
C LEU A 315 -5.35 10.70 12.32
N ARG A 316 -6.21 10.73 13.35
CA ARG A 316 -7.63 10.45 13.19
C ARG A 316 -8.28 11.43 12.21
N SER A 317 -8.06 12.73 12.40
CA SER A 317 -8.61 13.76 11.51
C SER A 317 -8.14 13.61 10.05
N LEU A 318 -6.86 13.28 9.85
CA LEU A 318 -6.30 13.07 8.51
C LEU A 318 -6.82 11.78 7.85
N LEU A 319 -7.02 10.71 8.63
CA LEU A 319 -7.65 9.48 8.10
C LEU A 319 -9.13 9.68 7.74
N ASP A 320 -9.84 10.56 8.45
CA ASP A 320 -11.23 10.88 8.15
C ASP A 320 -11.41 11.87 7.00
N ALA A 321 -10.35 12.57 6.60
CA ALA A 321 -10.41 13.54 5.52
C ALA A 321 -10.94 12.93 4.21
N PRO A 322 -11.69 13.68 3.40
CA PRO A 322 -12.18 13.21 2.10
C PRO A 322 -11.07 12.75 1.16
N ALA A 323 -11.37 11.75 0.35
CA ALA A 323 -10.47 11.29 -0.71
C ALA A 323 -11.27 10.74 -1.89
N GLU A 324 -10.79 11.01 -3.11
CA GLU A 324 -11.43 10.57 -4.34
C GLU A 324 -10.39 10.16 -5.37
N THR A 325 -10.42 8.88 -5.74
CA THR A 325 -9.61 8.27 -6.80
C THR A 325 -10.49 7.33 -7.62
N PRO A 326 -10.05 6.81 -8.77
CA PRO A 326 -10.79 5.79 -9.53
C PRO A 326 -11.16 4.54 -8.73
N PHE A 327 -10.37 4.17 -7.72
CA PHE A 327 -10.53 2.93 -6.97
C PHE A 327 -10.93 3.12 -5.51
N PHE A 328 -10.95 4.36 -5.01
CA PHE A 328 -11.28 4.64 -3.62
C PHE A 328 -11.99 5.97 -3.47
N VAL A 329 -13.14 5.97 -2.80
CA VAL A 329 -13.90 7.18 -2.47
C VAL A 329 -14.23 7.16 -0.98
N GLN A 330 -13.92 8.25 -0.30
CA GLN A 330 -14.30 8.54 1.07
C GLN A 330 -14.79 9.99 1.15
N ALA A 331 -16.06 10.18 1.53
CA ALA A 331 -16.68 11.49 1.73
C ALA A 331 -16.33 12.09 3.08
#